data_f0568f94457ea7ad076053d5ab3f6214
#
_entry.id   f0568f94457ea7ad076053d5ab3f6214
#
_cell.length_a   1.000
_cell.length_b   1.000
_cell.length_c   1.000
_cell.angle_alpha   90.00
_cell.angle_beta   90.00
_cell.angle_gamma   90.00
#
_symmetry.space_group_name_H-M   'P 1'
#
loop_
_entity.id
_entity.type
_entity.pdbx_description
1 polymer ?
#
loop_
_entity_poly.entity_id
_entity_poly.type
_entity_poly.pdbx_seq_one_letter_code
_entity_poly.pdbx_strand_id
1 'polypeptide(L)'
;PTLNAEGPYAGSANINAGNLFNSLDGLTIDSTGMVWIQTDGDDSNADEYVGMGNNQQLAGDPVTGEIRRFLTASFGAEVTGLTWSTDRKTMFVGIQHPAAPFPDGEASLPRSAIVAVKRTDGALVG
;
A
#
# COMPACT_ATOMS: atom_id res chain seq x y z
N PRO A 1 -2.83 -19.72 10.72
CA PRO A 1 -3.74 -18.77 11.33
C PRO A 1 -5.17 -19.06 10.94
N THR A 2 -6.10 -18.78 11.86
CA THR A 2 -7.53 -18.94 11.56
C THR A 2 -8.00 -17.65 10.91
N LEU A 3 -8.55 -17.76 9.71
CA LEU A 3 -9.13 -16.61 9.02
C LEU A 3 -10.41 -16.17 9.73
N ASN A 4 -10.71 -14.88 9.69
CA ASN A 4 -12.00 -14.37 10.12
C ASN A 4 -13.09 -14.97 9.22
N ALA A 5 -14.06 -15.68 9.82
CA ALA A 5 -15.08 -16.41 9.06
C ALA A 5 -16.20 -15.48 8.58
N GLU A 6 -16.52 -14.44 9.34
CA GLU A 6 -17.67 -13.57 9.12
C GLU A 6 -17.34 -12.10 9.39
N GLY A 7 -18.25 -11.21 9.00
CA GLY A 7 -18.17 -9.78 9.25
C GLY A 7 -17.26 -9.04 8.26
N PRO A 8 -16.99 -7.75 8.54
CA PRO A 8 -16.27 -6.87 7.61
C PRO A 8 -14.81 -7.25 7.38
N TYR A 9 -14.25 -8.15 8.18
CA TYR A 9 -12.85 -8.60 8.08
C TYR A 9 -12.73 -10.05 7.60
N ALA A 10 -13.82 -10.62 7.08
CA ALA A 10 -13.86 -12.00 6.59
C ALA A 10 -12.76 -12.26 5.55
N GLY A 11 -12.15 -13.44 5.64
CA GLY A 11 -11.08 -13.86 4.74
C GLY A 11 -9.68 -13.34 5.11
N SER A 12 -9.54 -12.46 6.10
CA SER A 12 -8.24 -12.02 6.60
C SER A 12 -7.88 -12.71 7.92
N ALA A 13 -6.58 -12.79 8.22
CA ALA A 13 -6.08 -13.34 9.48
C ALA A 13 -5.79 -12.27 10.54
N ASN A 14 -5.57 -11.01 10.12
CA ASN A 14 -5.05 -9.97 10.99
C ASN A 14 -5.71 -8.58 10.84
N ILE A 15 -6.64 -8.41 9.92
CA ILE A 15 -7.35 -7.14 9.75
C ILE A 15 -8.36 -6.95 10.88
N ASN A 16 -8.42 -5.73 11.39
CA ASN A 16 -9.30 -5.29 12.46
C ASN A 16 -9.55 -3.78 12.35
N ALA A 17 -10.36 -3.21 13.23
CA ALA A 17 -10.71 -1.78 13.20
C ALA A 17 -9.51 -0.80 13.27
N GLY A 18 -8.36 -1.26 13.75
CA GLY A 18 -7.16 -0.41 13.90
C GLY A 18 -6.21 -0.44 12.70
N ASN A 19 -6.47 -1.24 11.68
CA ASN A 19 -5.59 -1.39 10.50
C ASN A 19 -6.37 -1.50 9.18
N LEU A 20 -7.54 -0.90 9.11
CA LEU A 20 -8.37 -0.85 7.91
C LEU A 20 -7.69 -0.10 6.76
N PHE A 21 -8.13 -0.39 5.58
CA PHE A 21 -7.79 0.29 4.34
C PHE A 21 -9.03 0.30 3.42
N ASN A 22 -9.02 1.16 2.41
CA ASN A 22 -10.16 1.32 1.50
C ASN A 22 -9.74 1.33 0.03
N SER A 23 -10.74 1.36 -0.84
CA SER A 23 -10.61 1.70 -2.26
C SER A 23 -9.46 1.00 -2.96
N LEU A 24 -9.50 -0.33 -2.98
CA LEU A 24 -8.53 -1.13 -3.72
C LEU A 24 -8.64 -0.80 -5.22
N ASP A 25 -7.55 -0.34 -5.81
CA ASP A 25 -7.46 0.03 -7.21
C ASP A 25 -6.52 -0.88 -8.00
N GLY A 26 -5.23 -0.87 -7.65
CA GLY A 26 -4.21 -1.71 -8.28
C GLY A 26 -3.99 -3.05 -7.59
N LEU A 27 -3.76 -4.10 -8.39
CA LEU A 27 -3.42 -5.43 -7.89
C LEU A 27 -2.36 -6.09 -8.77
N THR A 28 -1.32 -6.64 -8.13
CA THR A 28 -0.26 -7.39 -8.81
C THR A 28 0.17 -8.57 -7.94
N ILE A 29 0.48 -9.70 -8.56
CA ILE A 29 1.04 -10.87 -7.88
C ILE A 29 2.51 -10.99 -8.25
N ASP A 30 3.36 -11.12 -7.25
CA ASP A 30 4.80 -11.27 -7.47
C ASP A 30 5.22 -12.72 -7.75
N SER A 31 6.52 -12.93 -7.97
CA SER A 31 7.06 -14.25 -8.30
C SER A 31 6.98 -15.28 -7.16
N THR A 32 6.71 -14.83 -5.94
CA THR A 32 6.55 -15.69 -4.76
C THR A 32 5.10 -16.03 -4.48
N GLY A 33 4.15 -15.41 -5.20
CA GLY A 33 2.72 -15.55 -4.98
C GLY A 33 2.13 -14.54 -3.99
N MET A 34 2.92 -13.59 -3.50
CA MET A 34 2.43 -12.49 -2.67
C MET A 34 1.56 -11.55 -3.50
N VAL A 35 0.43 -11.16 -2.94
CA VAL A 35 -0.50 -10.22 -3.57
C VAL A 35 -0.17 -8.81 -3.11
N TRP A 36 0.15 -7.95 -4.05
CA TRP A 36 0.39 -6.53 -3.81
C TRP A 36 -0.84 -5.73 -4.22
N ILE A 37 -1.35 -4.92 -3.30
CA ILE A 37 -2.56 -4.14 -3.47
C ILE A 37 -2.23 -2.67 -3.28
N GLN A 38 -2.78 -1.82 -4.14
CA GLN A 38 -2.61 -0.39 -4.11
C GLN A 38 -3.96 0.26 -3.90
N THR A 39 -4.02 1.36 -3.14
CA THR A 39 -5.26 2.05 -2.85
C THR A 39 -5.29 3.45 -3.46
N ASP A 40 -6.48 3.84 -3.91
CA ASP A 40 -6.84 5.18 -4.39
C ASP A 40 -8.15 5.60 -3.73
N GLY A 41 -8.10 5.83 -2.43
CA GLY A 41 -9.25 6.18 -1.62
C GLY A 41 -9.18 7.57 -1.05
N ASP A 42 -10.25 7.94 -0.37
CA ASP A 42 -10.33 9.19 0.36
C ASP A 42 -9.40 9.17 1.59
N ASP A 43 -8.52 10.14 1.66
CA ASP A 43 -7.56 10.35 2.75
C ASP A 43 -8.07 11.34 3.83
N SER A 44 -9.32 11.74 3.78
CA SER A 44 -9.96 12.65 4.75
C SER A 44 -9.88 12.15 6.18
N ASN A 45 -9.77 10.83 6.36
CA ASN A 45 -9.80 10.16 7.66
C ASN A 45 -11.07 10.49 8.46
N ALA A 46 -12.18 10.74 7.77
CA ALA A 46 -13.47 11.08 8.32
C ALA A 46 -14.55 10.08 7.90
N ASP A 47 -15.68 10.08 8.60
CA ASP A 47 -16.83 9.23 8.32
C ASP A 47 -16.44 7.75 8.19
N GLU A 48 -16.75 7.12 7.09
CA GLU A 48 -16.44 5.71 6.81
C GLU A 48 -14.94 5.42 6.63
N TYR A 49 -14.13 6.46 6.42
CA TYR A 49 -12.66 6.36 6.24
C TYR A 49 -11.86 6.58 7.53
N VAL A 50 -12.53 6.78 8.67
CA VAL A 50 -11.87 6.98 9.97
C VAL A 50 -10.88 5.85 10.28
N GLY A 51 -9.63 6.21 10.59
CA GLY A 51 -8.57 5.28 10.95
C GLY A 51 -7.85 4.64 9.77
N MET A 52 -8.24 4.92 8.52
CA MET A 52 -7.61 4.33 7.34
C MET A 52 -6.35 5.08 6.90
N GLY A 53 -6.32 6.39 7.10
CA GLY A 53 -5.16 7.24 6.77
C GLY A 53 -4.97 7.43 5.27
N ASN A 54 -3.76 7.84 4.88
CA ASN A 54 -3.39 8.05 3.48
C ASN A 54 -3.36 6.74 2.70
N ASN A 55 -3.44 6.84 1.39
CA ASN A 55 -3.35 5.71 0.47
C ASN A 55 -2.07 4.89 0.66
N GLN A 56 -2.16 3.60 0.37
CA GLN A 56 -1.18 2.60 0.81
C GLN A 56 -0.89 1.59 -0.28
N GLN A 57 0.28 1.00 -0.17
CA GLN A 57 0.57 -0.31 -0.74
C GLN A 57 0.53 -1.36 0.36
N LEU A 58 -0.18 -2.43 0.11
CA LEU A 58 -0.35 -3.56 1.01
C LEU A 58 0.30 -4.80 0.40
N ALA A 59 0.78 -5.68 1.26
CA ALA A 59 1.24 -7.01 0.90
C ALA A 59 0.32 -8.04 1.56
N GLY A 60 -0.34 -8.87 0.76
CA GLY A 60 -1.24 -9.93 1.21
C GLY A 60 -0.68 -11.32 0.90
N ASP A 61 -0.64 -12.17 1.91
CA ASP A 61 -0.29 -13.58 1.74
C ASP A 61 -1.57 -14.40 1.53
N PRO A 62 -1.84 -14.92 0.33
CA PRO A 62 -3.07 -15.65 0.05
C PRO A 62 -3.14 -17.01 0.76
N VAL A 63 -2.02 -17.55 1.25
CA VAL A 63 -1.98 -18.83 1.98
C VAL A 63 -2.38 -18.64 3.44
N THR A 64 -1.88 -17.58 4.07
CA THR A 64 -2.14 -17.30 5.49
C THR A 64 -3.31 -16.34 5.72
N GLY A 65 -3.72 -15.59 4.70
CA GLY A 65 -4.72 -14.52 4.81
C GLY A 65 -4.20 -13.28 5.55
N GLU A 66 -2.89 -13.18 5.76
CA GLU A 66 -2.28 -12.03 6.42
C GLU A 66 -2.11 -10.88 5.42
N ILE A 67 -2.52 -9.68 5.82
CA ILE A 67 -2.36 -8.45 5.03
C ILE A 67 -1.59 -7.43 5.86
N ARG A 68 -0.54 -6.86 5.28
CA ARG A 68 0.32 -5.88 5.96
C ARG A 68 0.48 -4.61 5.13
N ARG A 69 0.51 -3.47 5.82
CA ARG A 69 0.95 -2.21 5.20
C ARG A 69 2.43 -2.30 4.89
N PHE A 70 2.77 -2.06 3.66
CA PHE A 70 4.15 -2.03 3.17
C PHE A 70 4.65 -0.59 3.01
N LEU A 71 3.84 0.28 2.43
CA LEU A 71 4.15 1.67 2.18
C LEU A 71 2.88 2.51 2.38
N THR A 72 3.03 3.70 2.93
CA THR A 72 1.98 4.72 3.00
C THR A 72 2.44 5.93 2.19
N ALA A 73 1.58 6.42 1.31
CA ALA A 73 1.86 7.59 0.50
C ALA A 73 1.81 8.90 1.30
N SER A 74 2.29 9.96 0.70
CA SER A 74 2.09 11.32 1.19
C SER A 74 0.61 11.72 1.11
N PHE A 75 0.25 12.77 1.83
CA PHE A 75 -1.11 13.30 1.87
C PHE A 75 -1.68 13.57 0.48
N GLY A 76 -2.91 13.18 0.25
CA GLY A 76 -3.65 13.36 -0.99
C GLY A 76 -3.14 12.57 -2.19
N ALA A 77 -2.16 11.69 -2.01
CA ALA A 77 -1.62 10.90 -3.10
C ALA A 77 -2.35 9.58 -3.27
N GLU A 78 -2.49 9.16 -4.52
CA GLU A 78 -2.79 7.80 -4.91
C GLU A 78 -1.52 6.94 -4.92
N VAL A 79 -1.60 5.68 -4.53
CA VAL A 79 -0.55 4.69 -4.75
C VAL A 79 -0.89 3.90 -6.01
N THR A 80 -0.03 3.98 -7.01
CA THR A 80 -0.31 3.41 -8.33
C THR A 80 0.94 2.79 -8.96
N GLY A 81 0.75 2.02 -10.00
CA GLY A 81 1.81 1.44 -10.82
C GLY A 81 2.88 0.68 -10.02
N LEU A 82 2.89 -0.63 -10.10
CA LEU A 82 3.87 -1.49 -9.45
C LEU A 82 4.61 -2.33 -10.48
N THR A 83 5.94 -2.27 -10.42
CA THR A 83 6.80 -3.13 -11.24
C THR A 83 8.13 -3.40 -10.54
N TRP A 84 8.93 -4.30 -11.10
CA TRP A 84 10.24 -4.67 -10.57
C TRP A 84 11.32 -4.56 -11.64
N SER A 85 12.55 -4.35 -11.18
CA SER A 85 13.72 -4.59 -12.02
C SER A 85 13.79 -6.05 -12.47
N THR A 86 14.48 -6.30 -13.56
CA THR A 86 14.60 -7.66 -14.12
C THR A 86 15.20 -8.67 -13.12
N ASP A 87 16.10 -8.21 -12.25
CA ASP A 87 16.72 -9.02 -11.21
C ASP A 87 15.89 -9.11 -9.91
N ARG A 88 14.69 -8.52 -9.88
CA ARG A 88 13.78 -8.50 -8.72
C ARG A 88 14.35 -7.88 -7.44
N LYS A 89 15.43 -7.13 -7.53
CA LYS A 89 16.06 -6.48 -6.37
C LYS A 89 15.59 -5.05 -6.13
N THR A 90 14.86 -4.48 -7.06
CA THR A 90 14.26 -3.15 -6.93
C THR A 90 12.80 -3.22 -7.32
N MET A 91 11.94 -2.76 -6.43
CA MET A 91 10.52 -2.53 -6.68
C MET A 91 10.33 -1.05 -6.98
N PHE A 92 9.50 -0.72 -7.96
CA PHE A 92 9.13 0.65 -8.31
C PHE A 92 7.64 0.83 -8.07
N VAL A 93 7.30 1.88 -7.31
CA VAL A 93 5.92 2.22 -6.94
C VAL A 93 5.64 3.66 -7.35
N GLY A 94 4.53 3.91 -8.01
CA GLY A 94 4.08 5.25 -8.34
C GLY A 94 3.37 5.92 -7.17
N ILE A 95 3.68 7.19 -6.92
CA ILE A 95 2.96 8.09 -6.03
C ILE A 95 2.40 9.21 -6.89
N GLN A 96 1.09 9.25 -7.07
CA GLN A 96 0.43 10.12 -8.02
C GLN A 96 -0.24 11.31 -7.31
N HIS A 97 -0.17 12.48 -7.91
CA HIS A 97 -0.83 13.74 -7.54
C HIS A 97 -0.92 14.06 -6.02
N PRO A 98 0.17 13.98 -5.25
CA PRO A 98 0.13 14.32 -3.83
C PRO A 98 -0.34 15.77 -3.63
N ALA A 99 -1.01 16.01 -2.49
CA ALA A 99 -1.41 17.34 -2.06
C ALA A 99 -0.38 17.98 -1.12
N ALA A 100 -0.61 19.22 -0.73
CA ALA A 100 0.13 19.86 0.35
C ALA A 100 -0.42 19.39 1.72
N PRO A 101 0.41 19.26 2.76
CA PRO A 101 1.86 19.52 2.77
C PRO A 101 2.67 18.40 2.13
N PHE A 102 3.66 18.76 1.33
CA PHE A 102 4.55 17.80 0.69
C PHE A 102 5.73 17.44 1.61
N PRO A 103 6.24 16.19 1.59
CA PRO A 103 7.29 15.75 2.53
C PRO A 103 8.57 16.57 2.52
N ASP A 104 8.89 17.22 1.40
CA ASP A 104 10.10 18.08 1.26
C ASP A 104 9.97 19.44 1.97
N GLY A 105 8.84 19.71 2.62
CA GLY A 105 8.57 20.95 3.35
C GLY A 105 7.51 21.84 2.69
N GLU A 106 7.00 22.79 3.46
CA GLU A 106 5.87 23.65 3.06
C GLU A 106 6.12 24.50 1.80
N ALA A 107 7.38 24.81 1.50
CA ALA A 107 7.75 25.57 0.31
C ALA A 107 7.88 24.70 -0.95
N SER A 108 7.83 23.38 -0.81
CA SER A 108 7.94 22.46 -1.94
C SER A 108 6.60 22.30 -2.64
N LEU A 109 6.61 22.38 -3.97
CA LEU A 109 5.44 22.08 -4.78
C LEU A 109 5.20 20.56 -4.76
N PRO A 110 3.98 20.12 -4.46
CA PRO A 110 3.59 18.71 -4.57
C PRO A 110 3.81 18.21 -6.00
N ARG A 111 4.34 17.01 -6.13
CA ARG A 111 4.63 16.39 -7.43
C ARG A 111 4.53 14.88 -7.36
N SER A 112 4.05 14.29 -8.43
CA SER A 112 4.09 12.83 -8.60
C SER A 112 5.54 12.34 -8.62
N ALA A 113 5.75 11.13 -8.13
CA ALA A 113 7.07 10.52 -8.01
C ALA A 113 7.01 9.01 -8.24
N ILE A 114 8.16 8.43 -8.58
CA ILE A 114 8.36 6.98 -8.53
C ILE A 114 9.31 6.69 -7.37
N VAL A 115 8.86 5.87 -6.45
CA VAL A 115 9.67 5.41 -5.32
C VAL A 115 10.34 4.09 -5.70
N ALA A 116 11.66 4.01 -5.51
CA ALA A 116 12.42 2.79 -5.68
C ALA A 116 12.70 2.16 -4.31
N VAL A 117 12.20 0.95 -4.11
CA VAL A 117 12.34 0.20 -2.87
C VAL A 117 13.32 -0.94 -3.06
N LYS A 118 14.28 -1.07 -2.14
CA LYS A 118 15.25 -2.16 -2.10
C LYS A 118 15.36 -2.70 -0.67
N ARG A 119 15.68 -3.97 -0.57
CA ARG A 119 16.06 -4.54 0.72
C ARG A 119 17.48 -4.15 1.09
N THR A 120 17.72 -3.87 2.35
CA THR A 120 19.05 -3.50 2.85
C THR A 120 20.06 -4.63 2.79
N ASP A 121 19.59 -5.88 2.80
CA ASP A 121 20.42 -7.09 2.66
C ASP A 121 20.70 -7.48 1.19
N GLY A 122 20.16 -6.72 0.22
CA GLY A 122 20.33 -6.97 -1.20
C GLY A 122 19.56 -8.19 -1.76
N ALA A 123 18.67 -8.79 -0.96
CA ALA A 123 17.81 -9.88 -1.39
C ALA A 123 16.66 -9.39 -2.31
N LEU A 124 15.89 -10.33 -2.85
CA LEU A 124 14.75 -10.03 -3.73
C LEU A 124 13.65 -9.26 -2.99
N VAL A 125 12.95 -8.41 -3.69
CA VAL A 125 11.80 -7.62 -3.21
C VAL A 125 10.48 -8.11 -3.84
N GLY A 126 10.41 -9.32 -4.33
CA GLY A 126 9.18 -9.86 -4.92
C GLY A 126 9.43 -10.74 -6.11
#